data_0efd862d2fe6e713814bbd9c39ec8f44
#
_entry.id   0efd862d2fe6e713814bbd9c39ec8f44
#
_cell.length_a   1.000
_cell.length_b   1.000
_cell.length_c   1.000
_cell.angle_alpha   90.00
_cell.angle_beta   90.00
_cell.angle_gamma   90.00
#
_symmetry.space_group_name_H-M   'P 1'
#
loop_
_entity.id
_entity.type
_entity.pdbx_description
1 polymer ?
#
loop_
_entity_poly.entity_id
_entity_poly.type
_entity_poly.pdbx_seq_one_letter_code
_entity_poly.pdbx_strand_id
1 'polypeptide(L)'
;MAFNPMEYGSKDSVLDVVRTERAKFYEVIDNPDNWYVDTRCEGWQVRDLVGHMIDVTEGYLARWDIARKGEEAPAALGWTVMASELNKGALSFRSLSREEAIARLKSASEKLTAIFGKLTEDEWNNFLVSHVFSGPLPSFCYPAFQIMDYGVHTWDMHWGLGDKEAKLDERTAGVLVPYMFIIWQYSVDQEAARGVDITYGIKVDGEWGGQWKITVKDGQLSYEPVDDLSDAQAVFHYHHPSDMVLTTYQRIQGGETTGDPEVINKVRNLFFHI
;
A
#
# COMPACT_ATOMS: atom_id res chain seq x y z
N MET A 1 -11.78 -11.42 -19.00
CA MET A 1 -11.60 -10.05 -18.48
C MET A 1 -10.40 -10.10 -17.56
N ALA A 2 -9.52 -9.11 -17.59
CA ALA A 2 -8.42 -9.01 -16.63
C ALA A 2 -9.00 -8.91 -15.21
N PHE A 3 -8.32 -9.49 -14.23
CA PHE A 3 -8.73 -9.41 -12.83
C PHE A 3 -8.68 -7.94 -12.36
N ASN A 4 -9.78 -7.46 -11.82
CA ASN A 4 -9.86 -6.13 -11.22
C ASN A 4 -10.13 -6.26 -9.71
N PRO A 5 -9.15 -6.01 -8.83
CA PRO A 5 -9.32 -6.19 -7.39
C PRO A 5 -10.28 -5.18 -6.75
N MET A 6 -10.66 -4.12 -7.46
CA MET A 6 -11.59 -3.11 -6.98
C MET A 6 -13.06 -3.51 -7.18
N GLU A 7 -13.34 -4.45 -8.09
CA GLU A 7 -14.69 -4.93 -8.34
C GLU A 7 -15.18 -5.89 -7.26
N TYR A 8 -16.47 -5.84 -6.95
CA TYR A 8 -17.09 -6.73 -5.95
C TYR A 8 -16.92 -8.21 -6.26
N GLY A 9 -16.93 -8.59 -7.54
CA GLY A 9 -16.68 -9.98 -7.96
C GLY A 9 -15.33 -10.53 -7.55
N SER A 10 -14.35 -9.66 -7.25
CA SER A 10 -13.02 -10.03 -6.76
C SER A 10 -12.89 -10.05 -5.24
N LYS A 11 -13.94 -9.65 -4.49
CA LYS A 11 -13.89 -9.48 -3.03
C LYS A 11 -13.32 -10.70 -2.31
N ASP A 12 -13.83 -11.89 -2.59
CA ASP A 12 -13.39 -13.11 -1.90
C ASP A 12 -11.92 -13.42 -2.16
N SER A 13 -11.46 -13.20 -3.40
CA SER A 13 -10.04 -13.34 -3.77
C SER A 13 -9.15 -12.33 -3.06
N VAL A 14 -9.58 -11.07 -2.95
CA VAL A 14 -8.87 -10.02 -2.22
C VAL A 14 -8.80 -10.35 -0.73
N LEU A 15 -9.91 -10.78 -0.12
CA LEU A 15 -9.95 -11.15 1.29
C LEU A 15 -9.12 -12.41 1.59
N ASP A 16 -8.96 -13.30 0.61
CA ASP A 16 -8.05 -14.45 0.72
C ASP A 16 -6.59 -13.99 0.78
N VAL A 17 -6.21 -13.02 -0.05
CA VAL A 17 -4.86 -12.42 0.01
C VAL A 17 -4.63 -11.72 1.35
N VAL A 18 -5.60 -10.96 1.89
CA VAL A 18 -5.51 -10.38 3.24
C VAL A 18 -5.20 -11.45 4.29
N ARG A 19 -5.92 -12.59 4.25
CA ARG A 19 -5.69 -13.70 5.21
C ARG A 19 -4.30 -14.31 5.05
N THR A 20 -3.87 -14.49 3.82
CA THR A 20 -2.56 -15.07 3.50
C THR A 20 -1.42 -14.18 3.99
N GLU A 21 -1.44 -12.89 3.64
CA GLU A 21 -0.37 -11.97 4.06
C GLU A 21 -0.36 -11.76 5.57
N ARG A 22 -1.53 -11.68 6.19
CA ARG A 22 -1.63 -11.64 7.65
C ARG A 22 -1.03 -12.88 8.31
N ALA A 23 -1.24 -14.07 7.75
CA ALA A 23 -0.67 -15.32 8.29
C ALA A 23 0.87 -15.29 8.21
N LYS A 24 1.44 -14.85 7.09
CA LYS A 24 2.90 -14.69 6.93
C LYS A 24 3.48 -13.68 7.94
N PHE A 25 2.80 -12.55 8.13
CA PHE A 25 3.21 -11.57 9.12
C PHE A 25 3.27 -12.17 10.52
N TYR A 26 2.23 -12.93 10.91
CA TYR A 26 2.22 -13.60 12.22
C TYR A 26 3.28 -14.68 12.34
N GLU A 27 3.60 -15.42 11.27
CA GLU A 27 4.69 -16.40 11.28
C GLU A 27 6.03 -15.76 11.68
N VAL A 28 6.33 -14.57 11.19
CA VAL A 28 7.56 -13.84 11.55
C VAL A 28 7.52 -13.37 13.00
N ILE A 29 6.42 -12.75 13.45
CA ILE A 29 6.34 -12.17 14.80
C ILE A 29 6.08 -13.19 15.91
N ASP A 30 5.63 -14.41 15.57
CA ASP A 30 5.43 -15.49 16.54
C ASP A 30 6.77 -16.05 17.06
N ASN A 31 7.89 -15.85 16.33
CA ASN A 31 9.21 -16.12 16.86
C ASN A 31 9.69 -14.96 17.79
N PRO A 32 9.88 -15.21 19.10
CA PRO A 32 10.28 -14.16 20.04
C PRO A 32 11.66 -13.56 19.75
N ASP A 33 12.55 -14.31 19.10
CA ASP A 33 13.92 -13.83 18.79
C ASP A 33 13.88 -12.71 17.74
N ASN A 34 12.80 -12.62 16.94
CA ASN A 34 12.65 -11.57 15.92
C ASN A 34 12.22 -10.22 16.52
N TRP A 35 11.65 -10.18 17.74
CA TRP A 35 10.94 -9.02 18.29
C TRP A 35 11.73 -7.71 18.29
N TYR A 36 13.02 -7.77 18.51
CA TYR A 36 13.93 -6.61 18.56
C TYR A 36 14.84 -6.50 17.34
N VAL A 37 14.61 -7.29 16.29
CA VAL A 37 15.36 -7.18 15.05
C VAL A 37 14.98 -5.90 14.34
N ASP A 38 15.99 -5.15 13.86
CA ASP A 38 15.79 -3.96 13.03
C ASP A 38 15.20 -4.36 11.68
N THR A 39 14.31 -3.54 11.16
CA THR A 39 13.63 -3.79 9.88
C THR A 39 14.16 -2.89 8.76
N ARG A 40 13.58 -3.00 7.55
CA ARG A 40 13.89 -2.06 6.46
C ARG A 40 13.36 -0.65 6.72
N CYS A 41 12.36 -0.50 7.57
CA CYS A 41 11.87 0.80 8.02
C CYS A 41 12.88 1.41 8.99
N GLU A 42 13.50 2.53 8.63
CA GLU A 42 14.52 3.18 9.43
C GLU A 42 14.00 3.53 10.84
N GLY A 43 14.73 3.10 11.87
CA GLY A 43 14.39 3.32 13.28
C GLY A 43 13.29 2.42 13.82
N TRP A 44 12.77 1.48 13.02
CA TRP A 44 11.76 0.52 13.45
C TRP A 44 12.31 -0.90 13.57
N GLN A 45 11.97 -1.52 14.69
CA GLN A 45 12.13 -2.94 14.94
C GLN A 45 10.84 -3.68 14.61
N VAL A 46 10.88 -5.01 14.59
CA VAL A 46 9.69 -5.86 14.36
C VAL A 46 8.54 -5.47 15.31
N ARG A 47 8.86 -5.18 16.59
CA ARG A 47 7.84 -4.72 17.57
C ARG A 47 7.15 -3.42 17.15
N ASP A 48 7.85 -2.53 16.44
CA ASP A 48 7.30 -1.25 16.00
C ASP A 48 6.39 -1.44 14.78
N LEU A 49 6.70 -2.42 13.91
CA LEU A 49 5.77 -2.84 12.86
C LEU A 49 4.48 -3.42 13.46
N VAL A 50 4.57 -4.20 14.54
CA VAL A 50 3.37 -4.67 15.26
C VAL A 50 2.60 -3.50 15.85
N GLY A 51 3.28 -2.51 16.44
CA GLY A 51 2.67 -1.28 16.94
C GLY A 51 1.98 -0.49 15.84
N HIS A 52 2.62 -0.32 14.68
CA HIS A 52 2.03 0.29 13.50
C HIS A 52 0.77 -0.45 13.04
N MET A 53 0.83 -1.78 12.93
CA MET A 53 -0.33 -2.58 12.53
C MET A 53 -1.50 -2.48 13.50
N ILE A 54 -1.24 -2.32 14.82
CA ILE A 54 -2.30 -2.06 15.81
C ILE A 54 -2.92 -0.69 15.53
N ASP A 55 -2.09 0.35 15.41
CA ASP A 55 -2.53 1.73 15.22
C ASP A 55 -3.44 1.89 13.99
N VAL A 56 -2.97 1.41 12.84
CA VAL A 56 -3.74 1.53 11.59
C VAL A 56 -5.02 0.69 11.62
N THR A 57 -4.95 -0.55 12.16
CA THR A 57 -6.12 -1.44 12.20
C THR A 57 -7.21 -0.91 13.14
N GLU A 58 -6.84 -0.44 14.33
CA GLU A 58 -7.78 0.18 15.26
C GLU A 58 -8.29 1.53 14.73
N GLY A 59 -7.43 2.30 14.08
CA GLY A 59 -7.82 3.53 13.38
C GLY A 59 -8.88 3.26 12.32
N TYR A 60 -8.73 2.21 11.51
CA TYR A 60 -9.75 1.81 10.54
C TYR A 60 -11.04 1.40 11.23
N LEU A 61 -11.00 0.57 12.28
CA LEU A 61 -12.19 0.18 13.03
C LEU A 61 -12.96 1.40 13.55
N ALA A 62 -12.27 2.38 14.12
CA ALA A 62 -12.88 3.62 14.61
C ALA A 62 -13.53 4.42 13.47
N ARG A 63 -12.89 4.53 12.32
CA ARG A 63 -13.43 5.24 11.14
C ARG A 63 -14.63 4.51 10.54
N TRP A 64 -14.62 3.17 10.53
CA TRP A 64 -15.77 2.37 10.12
C TRP A 64 -16.96 2.55 11.05
N ASP A 65 -16.74 2.64 12.37
CA ASP A 65 -17.81 2.88 13.36
C ASP A 65 -18.45 4.25 13.15
N ILE A 66 -17.65 5.31 12.96
CA ILE A 66 -18.11 6.66 12.64
C ILE A 66 -18.97 6.65 11.37
N ALA A 67 -18.46 6.04 10.28
CA ALA A 67 -19.17 5.98 9.00
C ALA A 67 -20.49 5.21 9.11
N ARG A 68 -20.53 4.08 9.84
CA ARG A 68 -21.73 3.29 10.07
C ARG A 68 -22.80 4.03 10.89
N LYS A 69 -22.38 4.92 11.77
CA LYS A 69 -23.29 5.77 12.55
C LYS A 69 -23.78 7.00 11.78
N GLY A 70 -23.20 7.29 10.62
CA GLY A 70 -23.47 8.51 9.85
C GLY A 70 -22.96 9.78 10.56
N GLU A 71 -21.96 9.62 11.41
CA GLU A 71 -21.31 10.72 12.13
C GLU A 71 -20.26 11.41 11.24
N GLU A 72 -20.00 12.68 11.51
CA GLU A 72 -18.95 13.43 10.82
C GLU A 72 -17.57 12.95 11.27
N ALA A 73 -16.77 12.50 10.31
CA ALA A 73 -15.40 12.06 10.57
C ALA A 73 -14.47 13.28 10.76
N PRO A 74 -13.44 13.17 11.62
CA PRO A 74 -12.39 14.17 11.69
C PRO A 74 -11.78 14.44 10.32
N ALA A 75 -11.39 15.70 10.05
CA ALA A 75 -10.75 16.10 8.81
C ALA A 75 -9.48 15.26 8.52
N ALA A 76 -9.21 15.00 7.23
CA ALA A 76 -8.00 14.31 6.81
C ALA A 76 -6.75 15.15 7.12
N LEU A 77 -5.71 14.48 7.59
CA LEU A 77 -4.43 15.13 7.93
C LEU A 77 -3.59 15.50 6.68
N GLY A 78 -3.89 14.85 5.54
CA GLY A 78 -3.07 14.95 4.33
C GLY A 78 -1.88 14.00 4.33
N TRP A 79 -1.37 13.73 3.14
CA TRP A 79 -0.31 12.71 2.93
C TRP A 79 1.07 13.18 3.34
N THR A 80 1.34 14.48 3.29
CA THR A 80 2.67 15.05 3.62
C THR A 80 3.10 14.84 5.07
N VAL A 81 2.15 14.63 5.98
CA VAL A 81 2.44 14.35 7.41
C VAL A 81 2.38 12.86 7.74
N MET A 82 2.00 12.01 6.78
CA MET A 82 1.72 10.59 7.03
C MET A 82 2.88 9.86 7.69
N ALA A 83 4.08 9.94 7.14
CA ALA A 83 5.25 9.25 7.69
C ALA A 83 5.53 9.62 9.16
N SER A 84 5.39 10.90 9.52
CA SER A 84 5.61 11.36 10.89
C SER A 84 4.52 10.88 11.87
N GLU A 85 3.26 10.87 11.44
CA GLU A 85 2.15 10.43 12.27
C GLU A 85 2.16 8.91 12.46
N LEU A 86 2.43 8.15 11.41
CA LEU A 86 2.59 6.69 11.49
C LEU A 86 3.76 6.30 12.41
N ASN A 87 4.88 7.04 12.36
CA ASN A 87 5.99 6.82 13.27
C ASN A 87 5.59 7.03 14.74
N LYS A 88 4.85 8.11 15.05
CA LYS A 88 4.34 8.35 16.42
C LYS A 88 3.41 7.23 16.86
N GLY A 89 2.48 6.81 16.00
CA GLY A 89 1.54 5.72 16.23
C GLY A 89 2.28 4.43 16.57
N ALA A 90 3.19 3.98 15.69
CA ALA A 90 3.97 2.76 15.87
C ALA A 90 4.72 2.72 17.21
N LEU A 91 5.43 3.80 17.55
CA LEU A 91 6.24 3.88 18.75
C LEU A 91 5.42 3.97 20.06
N SER A 92 4.15 4.39 19.97
CA SER A 92 3.27 4.52 21.14
C SER A 92 2.96 3.19 21.82
N PHE A 93 3.12 2.06 21.12
CA PHE A 93 2.85 0.72 21.61
C PHE A 93 4.07 0.02 22.25
N ARG A 94 5.24 0.66 22.31
CA ARG A 94 6.48 0.09 22.88
C ARG A 94 6.36 -0.31 24.36
N SER A 95 5.38 0.21 25.09
CA SER A 95 5.13 -0.13 26.49
C SER A 95 4.38 -1.46 26.67
N LEU A 96 3.79 -2.01 25.61
CA LEU A 96 3.13 -3.31 25.67
C LEU A 96 4.17 -4.44 25.69
N SER A 97 3.84 -5.51 26.40
CA SER A 97 4.55 -6.78 26.22
C SER A 97 4.29 -7.33 24.82
N ARG A 98 5.15 -8.22 24.35
CA ARG A 98 4.98 -8.89 23.05
C ARG A 98 3.63 -9.61 22.96
N GLU A 99 3.27 -10.34 24.01
CA GLU A 99 2.03 -11.13 24.09
C GLU A 99 0.80 -10.21 24.02
N GLU A 100 0.81 -9.09 24.75
CA GLU A 100 -0.29 -8.11 24.73
C GLU A 100 -0.42 -7.47 23.37
N ALA A 101 0.68 -7.05 22.74
CA ALA A 101 0.67 -6.43 21.41
C ALA A 101 0.12 -7.39 20.34
N ILE A 102 0.62 -8.64 20.32
CA ILE A 102 0.15 -9.65 19.35
C ILE A 102 -1.34 -9.98 19.57
N ALA A 103 -1.78 -10.16 20.83
CA ALA A 103 -3.18 -10.45 21.14
C ALA A 103 -4.10 -9.29 20.71
N ARG A 104 -3.68 -8.05 20.94
CA ARG A 104 -4.41 -6.85 20.53
C ARG A 104 -4.54 -6.75 19.03
N LEU A 105 -3.43 -6.93 18.28
CA LEU A 105 -3.44 -6.94 16.83
C LEU A 105 -4.35 -8.04 16.27
N LYS A 106 -4.24 -9.27 16.78
CA LYS A 106 -5.10 -10.41 16.36
C LYS A 106 -6.58 -10.07 16.54
N SER A 107 -6.97 -9.55 17.71
CA SER A 107 -8.35 -9.15 17.99
C SER A 107 -8.86 -8.03 17.05
N ALA A 108 -8.05 -7.00 16.82
CA ALA A 108 -8.42 -5.90 15.92
C ALA A 108 -8.58 -6.38 14.47
N SER A 109 -7.63 -7.18 13.98
CA SER A 109 -7.62 -7.72 12.62
C SER A 109 -8.80 -8.65 12.34
N GLU A 110 -9.20 -9.48 13.31
CA GLU A 110 -10.38 -10.34 13.20
C GLU A 110 -11.66 -9.52 13.05
N LYS A 111 -11.82 -8.47 13.86
CA LYS A 111 -12.97 -7.55 13.78
C LYS A 111 -13.04 -6.86 12.42
N LEU A 112 -11.93 -6.34 11.94
CA LEU A 112 -11.87 -5.64 10.66
C LEU A 112 -12.16 -6.59 9.49
N THR A 113 -11.58 -7.79 9.50
CA THR A 113 -11.86 -8.82 8.49
C THR A 113 -13.34 -9.24 8.49
N ALA A 114 -13.96 -9.32 9.67
CA ALA A 114 -15.39 -9.62 9.78
C ALA A 114 -16.29 -8.53 9.18
N ILE A 115 -15.86 -7.25 9.25
CA ILE A 115 -16.54 -6.14 8.57
C ILE A 115 -16.45 -6.35 7.06
N PHE A 116 -15.25 -6.56 6.52
CA PHE A 116 -15.03 -6.73 5.07
C PHE A 116 -15.82 -7.92 4.49
N GLY A 117 -15.85 -9.03 5.20
CA GLY A 117 -16.58 -10.22 4.77
C GLY A 117 -18.09 -10.01 4.60
N LYS A 118 -18.68 -9.07 5.34
CA LYS A 118 -20.11 -8.76 5.34
C LYS A 118 -20.53 -7.69 4.33
N LEU A 119 -19.57 -7.01 3.68
CA LEU A 119 -19.88 -5.96 2.71
C LEU A 119 -20.71 -6.50 1.56
N THR A 120 -21.82 -5.86 1.27
CA THR A 120 -22.62 -6.05 0.06
C THR A 120 -21.93 -5.41 -1.14
N GLU A 121 -22.41 -5.68 -2.36
CA GLU A 121 -21.88 -5.06 -3.56
C GLU A 121 -22.02 -3.53 -3.53
N ASP A 122 -23.17 -3.03 -3.09
CA ASP A 122 -23.39 -1.59 -2.96
C ASP A 122 -22.44 -0.98 -1.92
N GLU A 123 -22.27 -1.61 -0.78
CA GLU A 123 -21.34 -1.14 0.24
C GLU A 123 -19.89 -1.20 -0.22
N TRP A 124 -19.48 -2.25 -0.93
CA TRP A 124 -18.14 -2.38 -1.48
C TRP A 124 -17.79 -1.22 -2.40
N ASN A 125 -18.72 -0.86 -3.28
CA ASN A 125 -18.50 0.16 -4.31
C ASN A 125 -18.76 1.59 -3.81
N ASN A 126 -19.77 1.79 -2.97
CA ASN A 126 -20.35 3.11 -2.72
C ASN A 126 -20.27 3.57 -1.26
N PHE A 127 -20.07 2.65 -0.30
CA PHE A 127 -19.95 3.06 1.10
C PHE A 127 -18.59 3.71 1.34
N LEU A 128 -18.63 5.00 1.70
CA LEU A 128 -17.45 5.80 1.94
C LEU A 128 -17.05 5.76 3.41
N VAL A 129 -15.79 5.46 3.66
CA VAL A 129 -15.17 5.53 4.98
C VAL A 129 -14.05 6.57 4.93
N SER A 130 -13.98 7.46 5.90
CA SER A 130 -12.96 8.50 5.91
C SER A 130 -11.61 7.93 6.35
N HIS A 131 -10.64 7.91 5.43
CA HIS A 131 -9.26 7.56 5.73
C HIS A 131 -8.54 8.71 6.45
N VAL A 132 -7.62 8.39 7.38
CA VAL A 132 -6.94 9.40 8.23
C VAL A 132 -6.21 10.45 7.41
N PHE A 133 -5.60 10.06 6.29
CA PHE A 133 -4.79 10.96 5.46
C PHE A 133 -5.48 11.42 4.18
N SER A 134 -6.39 10.60 3.62
CA SER A 134 -7.00 10.87 2.31
C SER A 134 -8.41 11.45 2.38
N GLY A 135 -9.10 11.32 3.53
CA GLY A 135 -10.53 11.61 3.60
C GLY A 135 -11.38 10.43 3.09
N PRO A 136 -12.60 10.69 2.60
CA PRO A 136 -13.53 9.62 2.21
C PRO A 136 -13.00 8.77 1.05
N LEU A 137 -12.93 7.46 1.27
CA LEU A 137 -12.55 6.46 0.27
C LEU A 137 -13.61 5.34 0.21
N PRO A 138 -13.81 4.72 -0.97
CA PRO A 138 -14.66 3.55 -1.11
C PRO A 138 -14.18 2.38 -0.25
N SER A 139 -15.12 1.56 0.21
CA SER A 139 -14.83 0.43 1.09
C SER A 139 -13.81 -0.56 0.52
N PHE A 140 -13.78 -0.76 -0.78
CA PHE A 140 -12.83 -1.68 -1.43
C PHE A 140 -11.36 -1.31 -1.23
N CYS A 141 -11.05 -0.06 -0.87
CA CYS A 141 -9.68 0.37 -0.59
C CYS A 141 -9.11 -0.27 0.69
N TYR A 142 -9.94 -0.54 1.69
CA TYR A 142 -9.48 -0.96 3.02
C TYR A 142 -8.89 -2.37 3.06
N PRO A 143 -9.47 -3.39 2.40
CA PRO A 143 -8.78 -4.67 2.24
C PRO A 143 -7.44 -4.54 1.52
N ALA A 144 -7.33 -3.66 0.51
CA ALA A 144 -6.07 -3.42 -0.18
C ALA A 144 -5.03 -2.78 0.75
N PHE A 145 -5.40 -1.82 1.60
CA PHE A 145 -4.50 -1.27 2.61
C PHE A 145 -3.99 -2.35 3.56
N GLN A 146 -4.85 -3.28 4.00
CA GLN A 146 -4.39 -4.40 4.82
C GLN A 146 -3.41 -5.33 4.07
N ILE A 147 -3.61 -5.55 2.78
CA ILE A 147 -2.65 -6.32 1.96
C ILE A 147 -1.31 -5.57 1.87
N MET A 148 -1.34 -4.25 1.65
CA MET A 148 -0.15 -3.40 1.60
C MET A 148 0.62 -3.48 2.92
N ASP A 149 -0.07 -3.22 4.04
CA ASP A 149 0.52 -3.19 5.37
C ASP A 149 1.12 -4.55 5.74
N TYR A 150 0.36 -5.64 5.63
CA TYR A 150 0.88 -6.97 5.95
C TYR A 150 1.98 -7.41 4.97
N GLY A 151 1.78 -7.26 3.68
CA GLY A 151 2.72 -7.73 2.65
C GLY A 151 4.04 -6.97 2.67
N VAL A 152 3.98 -5.62 2.60
CA VAL A 152 5.19 -4.80 2.56
C VAL A 152 5.96 -4.88 3.88
N HIS A 153 5.26 -4.88 5.02
CA HIS A 153 5.95 -4.98 6.31
C HIS A 153 6.46 -6.38 6.63
N THR A 154 5.84 -7.44 6.10
CA THR A 154 6.46 -8.79 6.14
C THR A 154 7.77 -8.79 5.35
N TRP A 155 7.78 -8.15 4.19
CA TRP A 155 9.02 -7.97 3.42
C TRP A 155 10.06 -7.14 4.19
N ASP A 156 9.66 -6.04 4.83
CA ASP A 156 10.54 -5.20 5.68
C ASP A 156 11.19 -6.01 6.81
N MET A 157 10.44 -6.94 7.43
CA MET A 157 10.96 -7.86 8.45
C MET A 157 11.95 -8.88 7.86
N HIS A 158 11.61 -9.52 6.74
CA HIS A 158 12.51 -10.45 6.06
C HIS A 158 13.83 -9.79 5.66
N TRP A 159 13.76 -8.56 5.16
CA TRP A 159 14.96 -7.76 4.88
C TRP A 159 15.83 -7.58 6.12
N GLY A 160 15.26 -7.27 7.28
CA GLY A 160 15.93 -7.15 8.56
C GLY A 160 16.55 -8.45 9.04
N LEU A 161 15.88 -9.57 8.80
CA LEU A 161 16.34 -10.93 9.10
C LEU A 161 17.42 -11.46 8.15
N GLY A 162 17.82 -10.67 7.14
CA GLY A 162 18.92 -11.00 6.24
C GLY A 162 18.50 -11.49 4.87
N ASP A 163 17.23 -11.72 4.61
CA ASP A 163 16.71 -12.07 3.28
C ASP A 163 16.50 -10.79 2.44
N LYS A 164 17.57 -10.36 1.79
CA LYS A 164 17.57 -9.15 0.94
C LYS A 164 16.94 -9.38 -0.45
N GLU A 165 16.74 -10.61 -0.84
CA GLU A 165 16.18 -11.02 -2.13
C GLU A 165 14.68 -11.39 -2.02
N ALA A 166 14.09 -11.26 -0.84
CA ALA A 166 12.67 -11.52 -0.63
C ALA A 166 11.81 -10.72 -1.63
N LYS A 167 10.70 -11.32 -2.06
CA LYS A 167 9.69 -10.69 -2.92
C LYS A 167 8.32 -10.90 -2.33
N LEU A 168 7.42 -9.98 -2.63
CA LEU A 168 6.00 -10.25 -2.42
C LEU A 168 5.57 -11.37 -3.39
N ASP A 169 4.65 -12.23 -2.97
CA ASP A 169 4.07 -13.21 -3.87
C ASP A 169 3.46 -12.51 -5.09
N GLU A 170 3.55 -13.17 -6.26
CA GLU A 170 3.03 -12.63 -7.51
C GLU A 170 1.55 -12.25 -7.41
N ARG A 171 0.73 -13.09 -6.79
CA ARG A 171 -0.70 -12.82 -6.56
C ARG A 171 -0.91 -11.60 -5.66
N THR A 172 -0.18 -11.52 -4.56
CA THR A 172 -0.26 -10.37 -3.62
C THR A 172 0.13 -9.08 -4.31
N ALA A 173 1.28 -9.07 -4.96
CA ALA A 173 1.76 -7.90 -5.67
C ALA A 173 0.85 -7.53 -6.85
N GLY A 174 0.36 -8.50 -7.59
CA GLY A 174 -0.56 -8.29 -8.71
C GLY A 174 -1.89 -7.64 -8.29
N VAL A 175 -2.46 -8.06 -7.15
CA VAL A 175 -3.63 -7.39 -6.56
C VAL A 175 -3.33 -5.94 -6.21
N LEU A 176 -2.10 -5.62 -5.80
CA LEU A 176 -1.71 -4.27 -5.39
C LEU A 176 -1.36 -3.34 -6.55
N VAL A 177 -0.93 -3.83 -7.72
CA VAL A 177 -0.50 -3.00 -8.85
C VAL A 177 -1.49 -1.88 -9.20
N PRO A 178 -2.81 -2.11 -9.34
CA PRO A 178 -3.75 -1.04 -9.65
C PRO A 178 -3.84 0.03 -8.55
N TYR A 179 -3.64 -0.35 -7.29
CA TYR A 179 -3.65 0.59 -6.17
C TYR A 179 -2.39 1.46 -6.13
N MET A 180 -1.27 1.01 -6.70
CA MET A 180 -0.04 1.83 -6.76
C MET A 180 -0.26 3.10 -7.56
N PHE A 181 -1.09 3.07 -8.60
CA PHE A 181 -1.44 4.28 -9.35
C PHE A 181 -2.23 5.28 -8.50
N ILE A 182 -3.12 4.79 -7.62
CA ILE A 182 -3.83 5.63 -6.65
C ILE A 182 -2.86 6.24 -5.65
N ILE A 183 -1.94 5.44 -5.10
CA ILE A 183 -0.89 5.93 -4.20
C ILE A 183 -0.06 7.02 -4.88
N TRP A 184 0.34 6.83 -6.13
CA TRP A 184 1.08 7.84 -6.88
C TRP A 184 0.29 9.14 -7.06
N GLN A 185 -1.02 9.08 -7.36
CA GLN A 185 -1.85 10.29 -7.47
C GLN A 185 -1.82 11.14 -6.19
N TYR A 186 -1.79 10.51 -5.02
CA TYR A 186 -1.73 11.19 -3.73
C TYR A 186 -0.30 11.61 -3.32
N SER A 187 0.72 10.97 -3.85
CA SER A 187 2.12 11.20 -3.46
C SER A 187 2.91 12.12 -4.40
N VAL A 188 2.27 12.69 -5.43
CA VAL A 188 2.93 13.70 -6.29
C VAL A 188 3.38 14.89 -5.45
N ASP A 189 4.68 15.15 -5.45
CA ASP A 189 5.24 16.37 -4.86
C ASP A 189 4.90 17.57 -5.73
N GLN A 190 4.09 18.49 -5.22
CA GLN A 190 3.57 19.62 -5.96
C GLN A 190 4.67 20.64 -6.36
N GLU A 191 5.77 20.67 -5.61
CA GLU A 191 6.90 21.51 -5.97
C GLU A 191 7.74 20.86 -7.07
N ALA A 192 8.03 19.57 -6.95
CA ALA A 192 8.72 18.79 -7.99
C ALA A 192 7.91 18.70 -9.30
N ALA A 193 6.59 18.69 -9.21
CA ALA A 193 5.69 18.62 -10.37
C ALA A 193 5.45 19.99 -11.05
N ARG A 194 5.97 21.09 -10.50
CA ARG A 194 5.72 22.41 -11.06
C ARG A 194 6.30 22.55 -12.47
N GLY A 195 5.42 22.81 -13.45
CA GLY A 195 5.78 22.95 -14.87
C GLY A 195 6.18 21.63 -15.53
N VAL A 196 5.93 20.51 -14.89
CA VAL A 196 6.09 19.17 -15.49
C VAL A 196 4.90 18.87 -16.38
N ASP A 197 5.18 18.55 -17.64
CA ASP A 197 4.22 18.01 -18.61
C ASP A 197 4.93 16.84 -19.31
N ILE A 198 4.67 15.61 -18.82
CA ILE A 198 5.34 14.40 -19.29
C ILE A 198 4.34 13.25 -19.44
N THR A 199 4.64 12.35 -20.39
CA THR A 199 3.94 11.09 -20.57
C THR A 199 4.95 9.95 -20.56
N TYR A 200 4.74 8.95 -19.70
CA TYR A 200 5.59 7.79 -19.60
C TYR A 200 4.79 6.50 -19.48
N GLY A 201 5.41 5.38 -19.78
CA GLY A 201 4.82 4.06 -19.74
C GLY A 201 5.23 3.29 -18.48
N ILE A 202 4.29 2.54 -17.93
CA ILE A 202 4.54 1.48 -16.96
C ILE A 202 4.20 0.16 -17.63
N LYS A 203 5.12 -0.79 -17.59
CA LYS A 203 4.91 -2.17 -17.99
C LYS A 203 5.22 -3.09 -16.83
N VAL A 204 4.30 -4.00 -16.52
CA VAL A 204 4.47 -5.03 -15.49
C VAL A 204 4.22 -6.38 -16.14
N ASP A 205 5.18 -7.30 -16.03
CA ASP A 205 5.03 -8.67 -16.52
C ASP A 205 4.23 -9.53 -15.53
N GLY A 206 3.80 -10.73 -15.95
CA GLY A 206 3.09 -11.71 -15.13
C GLY A 206 1.59 -11.76 -15.41
N GLU A 207 0.92 -12.72 -14.80
CA GLU A 207 -0.52 -12.96 -14.97
C GLU A 207 -1.39 -11.74 -14.60
N TRP A 208 -0.94 -10.98 -13.60
CA TRP A 208 -1.59 -9.79 -13.06
C TRP A 208 -1.02 -8.48 -13.59
N GLY A 209 -0.14 -8.59 -14.58
CA GLY A 209 0.54 -7.47 -15.20
C GLY A 209 -0.30 -6.74 -16.23
N GLY A 210 0.35 -5.81 -16.93
CA GLY A 210 -0.28 -4.99 -17.98
C GLY A 210 0.62 -3.84 -18.39
N GLN A 211 0.04 -2.96 -19.20
CA GLN A 211 0.70 -1.74 -19.65
C GLN A 211 -0.21 -0.54 -19.38
N TRP A 212 0.38 0.53 -18.87
CA TRP A 212 -0.34 1.77 -18.58
C TRP A 212 0.45 2.96 -19.06
N LYS A 213 -0.27 3.91 -19.64
CA LYS A 213 0.26 5.23 -19.95
C LYS A 213 -0.06 6.17 -18.79
N ILE A 214 0.96 6.83 -18.28
CA ILE A 214 0.87 7.78 -17.19
C ILE A 214 1.12 9.17 -17.74
N THR A 215 0.26 10.11 -17.42
CA THR A 215 0.42 11.52 -17.75
C THR A 215 0.51 12.33 -16.47
N VAL A 216 1.54 13.17 -16.37
CA VAL A 216 1.69 14.15 -15.29
C VAL A 216 1.68 15.53 -15.89
N LYS A 217 0.68 16.31 -15.50
CA LYS A 217 0.48 17.67 -15.99
C LYS A 217 -0.12 18.55 -14.89
N ASP A 218 0.42 19.76 -14.74
CA ASP A 218 -0.06 20.74 -13.77
C ASP A 218 -0.16 20.16 -12.33
N GLY A 219 0.78 19.27 -11.94
CA GLY A 219 0.82 18.62 -10.64
C GLY A 219 -0.20 17.49 -10.45
N GLN A 220 -0.92 17.14 -11.51
CA GLN A 220 -1.88 16.02 -11.48
C GLN A 220 -1.34 14.81 -12.24
N LEU A 221 -1.54 13.62 -11.67
CA LEU A 221 -1.22 12.35 -12.29
C LEU A 221 -2.50 11.65 -12.71
N SER A 222 -2.55 11.27 -13.98
CA SER A 222 -3.58 10.38 -14.53
C SER A 222 -2.96 9.14 -15.15
N TYR A 223 -3.70 8.06 -15.22
CA TYR A 223 -3.25 6.82 -15.84
C TYR A 223 -4.39 6.15 -16.60
N GLU A 224 -4.03 5.43 -17.65
CA GLU A 224 -4.95 4.62 -18.45
C GLU A 224 -4.26 3.33 -18.91
N PRO A 225 -4.97 2.19 -18.92
CA PRO A 225 -4.44 0.97 -19.50
C PRO A 225 -4.33 1.14 -21.03
N VAL A 226 -3.25 0.59 -21.61
CA VAL A 226 -2.98 0.67 -23.05
C VAL A 226 -2.44 -0.67 -23.56
N ASP A 227 -2.58 -0.91 -24.88
CA ASP A 227 -1.99 -2.08 -25.53
C ASP A 227 -0.57 -1.81 -26.05
N ASP A 228 -0.19 -0.54 -26.20
CA ASP A 228 1.09 -0.12 -26.75
C ASP A 228 1.65 1.11 -26.01
N LEU A 229 2.97 1.13 -25.84
CA LEU A 229 3.73 2.20 -25.20
C LEU A 229 4.72 2.89 -26.15
N SER A 230 4.58 2.70 -27.46
CA SER A 230 5.50 3.24 -28.46
C SER A 230 5.54 4.78 -28.51
N ASP A 231 4.47 5.46 -28.03
CA ASP A 231 4.39 6.91 -27.91
C ASP A 231 4.85 7.47 -26.56
N ALA A 232 5.23 6.61 -25.62
CA ALA A 232 5.70 7.03 -24.32
C ALA A 232 7.13 7.59 -24.41
N GLN A 233 7.38 8.73 -23.74
CA GLN A 233 8.69 9.37 -23.72
C GLN A 233 9.74 8.52 -22.97
N ALA A 234 9.29 7.75 -21.97
CA ALA A 234 10.09 6.77 -21.24
C ALA A 234 9.21 5.60 -20.81
N VAL A 235 9.79 4.43 -20.58
CA VAL A 235 9.09 3.26 -20.06
C VAL A 235 9.83 2.70 -18.87
N PHE A 236 9.09 2.40 -17.80
CA PHE A 236 9.54 1.64 -16.62
C PHE A 236 8.96 0.24 -16.72
N HIS A 237 9.80 -0.75 -16.89
CA HIS A 237 9.43 -2.15 -17.06
C HIS A 237 9.79 -2.95 -15.82
N TYR A 238 8.79 -3.48 -15.15
CA TYR A 238 8.91 -4.34 -13.98
C TYR A 238 8.66 -5.79 -14.39
N HIS A 239 9.71 -6.63 -14.30
CA HIS A 239 9.62 -8.06 -14.63
C HIS A 239 8.85 -8.87 -13.58
N HIS A 240 8.64 -8.31 -12.40
CA HIS A 240 7.81 -8.90 -11.36
C HIS A 240 6.96 -7.81 -10.69
N PRO A 241 5.66 -8.04 -10.44
CA PRO A 241 4.79 -7.02 -9.83
C PRO A 241 5.26 -6.56 -8.45
N SER A 242 5.95 -7.42 -7.68
CA SER A 242 6.58 -7.05 -6.40
C SER A 242 7.53 -5.87 -6.55
N ASP A 243 8.29 -5.82 -7.66
CA ASP A 243 9.29 -4.77 -7.86
C ASP A 243 8.61 -3.40 -8.05
N MET A 244 7.44 -3.35 -8.70
CA MET A 244 6.65 -2.12 -8.80
C MET A 244 6.11 -1.69 -7.43
N VAL A 245 5.53 -2.60 -6.67
CA VAL A 245 4.98 -2.30 -5.33
C VAL A 245 6.08 -1.79 -4.40
N LEU A 246 7.20 -2.51 -4.30
CA LEU A 246 8.32 -2.13 -3.44
C LEU A 246 9.01 -0.82 -3.89
N THR A 247 9.02 -0.54 -5.20
CA THR A 247 9.52 0.74 -5.74
C THR A 247 8.58 1.89 -5.37
N THR A 248 7.27 1.67 -5.40
CA THR A 248 6.28 2.69 -4.98
C THR A 248 6.50 3.10 -3.53
N TYR A 249 6.79 2.15 -2.64
CA TYR A 249 7.12 2.42 -1.24
C TYR A 249 8.61 2.74 -1.01
N GLN A 250 9.37 2.97 -2.08
CA GLN A 250 10.80 3.33 -2.02
C GLN A 250 11.67 2.34 -1.21
N ARG A 251 11.25 1.08 -1.13
CA ARG A 251 12.02 -0.01 -0.50
C ARG A 251 13.18 -0.45 -1.36
N ILE A 252 12.98 -0.44 -2.67
CA ILE A 252 13.98 -0.74 -3.69
C ILE A 252 13.90 0.31 -4.80
N GLN A 253 14.90 0.35 -5.66
CA GLN A 253 14.84 1.02 -6.95
C GLN A 253 14.76 -0.05 -8.04
N GLY A 254 13.52 -0.52 -8.32
CA GLY A 254 13.27 -1.57 -9.28
C GLY A 254 12.89 -1.05 -10.68
N GLY A 255 12.77 -2.00 -11.60
CA GLY A 255 12.39 -1.76 -12.98
C GLY A 255 13.53 -1.37 -13.90
N GLU A 256 13.50 -1.92 -15.13
CA GLU A 256 14.34 -1.46 -16.24
C GLU A 256 13.74 -0.21 -16.84
N THR A 257 14.57 0.74 -17.26
CA THR A 257 14.11 1.99 -17.85
C THR A 257 14.65 2.18 -19.25
N THR A 258 13.78 2.60 -20.17
CA THR A 258 14.15 2.95 -21.56
C THR A 258 13.51 4.29 -21.93
N GLY A 259 14.07 4.95 -22.96
CA GLY A 259 13.55 6.24 -23.45
C GLY A 259 14.35 7.44 -22.94
N ASP A 260 13.69 8.59 -22.79
CA ASP A 260 14.31 9.87 -22.47
C ASP A 260 14.87 9.90 -21.01
N PRO A 261 16.19 10.07 -20.83
CA PRO A 261 16.81 10.11 -19.50
C PRO A 261 16.32 11.28 -18.62
N GLU A 262 15.92 12.40 -19.21
CA GLU A 262 15.39 13.55 -18.44
C GLU A 262 14.02 13.22 -17.87
N VAL A 263 13.16 12.53 -18.66
CA VAL A 263 11.86 12.07 -18.20
C VAL A 263 12.02 11.02 -17.10
N ILE A 264 12.92 10.05 -17.28
CA ILE A 264 13.22 9.02 -16.26
C ILE A 264 13.64 9.69 -14.94
N ASN A 265 14.55 10.66 -15.01
CA ASN A 265 14.99 11.37 -13.81
C ASN A 265 13.87 12.18 -13.14
N LYS A 266 13.03 12.87 -13.93
CA LYS A 266 11.86 13.58 -13.41
C LYS A 266 10.92 12.65 -12.68
N VAL A 267 10.55 11.51 -13.28
CA VAL A 267 9.65 10.52 -12.66
C VAL A 267 10.20 10.00 -11.35
N ARG A 268 11.51 9.69 -11.27
CA ARG A 268 12.16 9.20 -10.05
C ARG A 268 12.13 10.20 -8.88
N ASN A 269 12.03 11.49 -9.16
CA ASN A 269 12.02 12.56 -8.17
C ASN A 269 10.64 13.23 -8.02
N LEU A 270 9.59 12.66 -8.62
CA LEU A 270 8.27 13.26 -8.68
C LEU A 270 7.44 13.05 -7.40
N PHE A 271 7.77 12.01 -6.63
CA PHE A 271 6.95 11.56 -5.51
C PHE A 271 7.66 11.82 -4.18
N PHE A 272 6.94 12.37 -3.21
CA PHE A 272 7.47 12.44 -1.86
C PHE A 272 7.50 11.05 -1.19
N HIS A 273 8.30 10.92 -0.14
CA HIS A 273 8.44 9.66 0.60
C HIS A 273 7.21 9.38 1.46
N ILE A 274 6.69 8.14 1.37
CA ILE A 274 5.54 7.64 2.11
C ILE A 274 5.91 6.45 3.00
#